data_cc04fad67b223ab2a9a20805792e0e04
#
_entry.id   cc04fad67b223ab2a9a20805792e0e04
#
_cell.length_a   1.000
_cell.length_b   1.000
_cell.length_c   1.000
_cell.angle_alpha   90.00
_cell.angle_beta   90.00
_cell.angle_gamma   90.00
#
_symmetry.space_group_name_H-M   'P 1'
#
loop_
_entity.id
_entity.type
_entity.pdbx_description
1 polymer ?
#
loop_
_entity_poly.entity_id
_entity_poly.type
_entity_poly.pdbx_seq_one_letter_code
_entity_poly.pdbx_strand_id
1 'polypeptide(L)'
;MAYKTFDSMKIGLASPDQIRAWSYGVVERPETINYRTQKPERGGLYCEKIFGPTKDWECSCGKYKRIRFKGKICERCGVEVTRNKVRRERMGHIELAAPVSHIWYFKGTPSRIGQVLDISPKRLEEVLYFTKYIVVDPGDTVLTKKQILTEKEYADMRERYEDDFRAEMGAEAIKELLCEIDLDKLSEELKKELEDTQQGQKRVKLLKRLDAVSYTHLRAHETLMNIV
;
A
#
# COMPACT_ATOMS: atom_id res chain seq x y z
N MET A 1 -3.94 38.32 0.90
CA MET A 1 -4.04 36.87 1.12
C MET A 1 -3.89 36.64 2.62
N ALA A 2 -4.89 36.04 3.27
CA ALA A 2 -4.78 35.72 4.68
C ALA A 2 -3.86 34.50 4.83
N TYR A 3 -2.77 34.64 5.56
CA TYR A 3 -1.92 33.53 5.92
C TYR A 3 -2.68 32.67 6.91
N LYS A 4 -2.90 31.39 6.56
CA LYS A 4 -3.41 30.42 7.53
C LYS A 4 -2.29 30.14 8.52
N THR A 5 -2.45 30.59 9.75
CA THR A 5 -1.58 30.21 10.87
C THR A 5 -1.95 28.81 11.33
N PHE A 6 -0.95 27.99 11.64
CA PHE A 6 -1.12 26.66 12.20
C PHE A 6 -0.11 26.45 13.33
N ASP A 7 -0.49 25.71 14.34
CA ASP A 7 0.35 25.46 15.52
C ASP A 7 1.22 24.20 15.35
N SER A 8 0.78 23.26 14.52
CA SER A 8 1.51 22.03 14.27
C SER A 8 1.31 21.53 12.85
N MET A 9 2.27 20.71 12.38
CA MET A 9 2.21 20.04 11.09
C MET A 9 2.38 18.54 11.32
N LYS A 10 1.46 17.74 10.75
CA LYS A 10 1.52 16.29 10.78
C LYS A 10 1.84 15.75 9.38
N ILE A 11 2.87 14.90 9.30
CA ILE A 11 3.27 14.22 8.08
C ILE A 11 2.88 12.75 8.23
N GLY A 12 2.11 12.23 7.27
CA GLY A 12 1.67 10.85 7.26
C GLY A 12 1.46 10.34 5.84
N LEU A 13 1.12 9.06 5.71
CA LEU A 13 0.71 8.47 4.44
C LEU A 13 -0.78 8.71 4.23
N ALA A 14 -1.17 8.97 2.98
CA ALA A 14 -2.57 9.05 2.61
C ALA A 14 -3.20 7.65 2.56
N SER A 15 -4.40 7.51 3.09
CA SER A 15 -5.18 6.28 2.92
C SER A 15 -5.65 6.12 1.47
N PRO A 16 -5.96 4.89 1.01
CA PRO A 16 -6.54 4.66 -0.31
C PRO A 16 -7.79 5.51 -0.57
N ASP A 17 -8.66 5.68 0.44
CA ASP A 17 -9.87 6.48 0.31
C ASP A 17 -9.57 7.98 0.16
N GLN A 18 -8.55 8.49 0.85
CA GLN A 18 -8.08 9.86 0.64
C GLN A 18 -7.53 10.06 -0.77
N ILE A 19 -6.77 9.09 -1.29
CA ILE A 19 -6.25 9.15 -2.67
C ILE A 19 -7.40 9.15 -3.68
N ARG A 20 -8.40 8.30 -3.49
CA ARG A 20 -9.61 8.29 -4.33
C ARG A 20 -10.36 9.61 -4.26
N ALA A 21 -10.50 10.20 -3.06
CA ALA A 21 -11.15 11.50 -2.87
C ALA A 21 -10.41 12.65 -3.57
N TRP A 22 -9.09 12.61 -3.64
CA TRP A 22 -8.28 13.61 -4.36
C TRP A 22 -8.22 13.40 -5.85
N SER A 23 -8.53 12.19 -6.32
CA SER A 23 -8.38 11.78 -7.71
C SER A 23 -9.51 12.29 -8.60
N TYR A 24 -9.15 12.70 -9.80
CA TYR A 24 -10.09 13.08 -10.86
C TYR A 24 -10.54 11.89 -11.73
N GLY A 25 -9.96 10.71 -11.52
CA GLY A 25 -10.35 9.49 -12.20
C GLY A 25 -9.30 8.39 -12.16
N VAL A 26 -9.71 7.19 -12.57
CA VAL A 26 -8.87 6.00 -12.64
C VAL A 26 -8.09 5.99 -13.94
N VAL A 27 -6.80 5.68 -13.86
CA VAL A 27 -5.95 5.40 -15.02
C VAL A 27 -5.99 3.89 -15.27
N GLU A 28 -6.64 3.49 -16.35
CA GLU A 28 -6.89 2.08 -16.69
C GLU A 28 -5.85 1.50 -17.65
N ARG A 29 -5.11 2.37 -18.36
CA ARG A 29 -4.19 1.99 -19.43
C ARG A 29 -2.81 2.57 -19.22
N PRO A 30 -1.73 1.82 -19.56
CA PRO A 30 -0.36 2.29 -19.42
C PRO A 30 0.06 3.26 -20.51
N GLU A 31 -0.72 3.40 -21.59
CA GLU A 31 -0.39 4.27 -22.73
C GLU A 31 -0.36 5.74 -22.30
N THR A 32 0.58 6.47 -22.86
CA THR A 32 0.77 7.90 -22.61
C THR A 32 0.17 8.74 -23.73
N ILE A 33 0.78 8.70 -24.91
CA ILE A 33 0.37 9.42 -26.10
C ILE A 33 0.27 8.47 -27.30
N ASN A 34 -0.66 8.74 -28.17
CA ASN A 34 -0.69 8.09 -29.48
C ASN A 34 0.41 8.67 -30.37
N TYR A 35 1.38 7.88 -30.77
CA TYR A 35 2.53 8.34 -31.54
C TYR A 35 2.14 8.89 -32.95
N ARG A 36 1.03 8.41 -33.52
CA ARG A 36 0.50 8.86 -34.83
C ARG A 36 -0.16 10.22 -34.74
N THR A 37 -0.99 10.45 -33.71
CA THR A 37 -1.80 11.68 -33.58
C THR A 37 -1.16 12.69 -32.64
N GLN A 38 -0.12 12.30 -31.91
CA GLN A 38 0.57 13.09 -30.88
C GLN A 38 -0.38 13.59 -29.76
N LYS A 39 -1.52 12.93 -29.60
CA LYS A 39 -2.52 13.25 -28.57
C LYS A 39 -2.48 12.23 -27.43
N PRO A 40 -2.77 12.68 -26.19
CA PRO A 40 -2.92 11.78 -25.04
C PRO A 40 -3.97 10.70 -25.29
N GLU A 41 -3.63 9.47 -24.97
CA GLU A 41 -4.59 8.35 -25.04
C GLU A 41 -5.65 8.47 -23.96
N ARG A 42 -6.88 8.08 -24.30
CA ARG A 42 -8.01 8.11 -23.38
C ARG A 42 -7.89 6.97 -22.36
N GLY A 43 -8.02 7.31 -21.09
CA GLY A 43 -7.83 6.35 -19.97
C GLY A 43 -6.38 6.04 -19.65
N GLY A 44 -5.43 6.65 -20.37
CA GLY A 44 -4.00 6.50 -20.16
C GLY A 44 -3.40 7.46 -19.13
N LEU A 45 -2.09 7.36 -18.95
CA LEU A 45 -1.33 8.17 -17.98
C LEU A 45 -1.34 9.67 -18.24
N TYR A 46 -1.69 10.11 -19.45
CA TYR A 46 -1.80 11.53 -19.81
C TYR A 46 -3.22 11.94 -20.22
N CYS A 47 -4.22 11.15 -19.89
CA CYS A 47 -5.60 11.35 -20.27
C CYS A 47 -6.10 12.78 -19.98
N GLU A 48 -6.61 13.47 -21.00
CA GLU A 48 -7.13 14.83 -20.85
C GLU A 48 -8.43 14.90 -20.04
N LYS A 49 -9.21 13.81 -20.00
CA LYS A 49 -10.42 13.73 -19.18
C LYS A 49 -10.09 13.74 -17.68
N ILE A 50 -9.01 13.07 -17.28
CA ILE A 50 -8.58 12.96 -15.88
C ILE A 50 -7.78 14.19 -15.48
N PHE A 51 -6.73 14.50 -16.22
CA PHE A 51 -5.76 15.53 -15.83
C PHE A 51 -6.05 16.91 -16.39
N GLY A 52 -6.92 17.02 -17.37
CA GLY A 52 -7.26 18.28 -18.01
C GLY A 52 -6.68 18.43 -19.43
N PRO A 53 -7.05 19.50 -20.13
CA PRO A 53 -6.68 19.72 -21.51
C PRO A 53 -5.19 20.00 -21.69
N THR A 54 -4.64 19.67 -22.86
CA THR A 54 -3.25 19.98 -23.24
C THR A 54 -3.07 21.41 -23.70
N LYS A 55 -4.13 22.02 -24.24
CA LYS A 55 -4.16 23.42 -24.67
C LYS A 55 -5.12 24.22 -23.82
N ASP A 56 -4.77 25.49 -23.56
CA ASP A 56 -5.61 26.41 -22.81
C ASP A 56 -6.96 26.62 -23.50
N TRP A 57 -8.03 26.46 -22.72
CA TRP A 57 -9.40 26.77 -23.16
C TRP A 57 -9.89 25.96 -24.37
N GLU A 58 -9.33 24.80 -24.62
CA GLU A 58 -9.73 23.91 -25.70
C GLU A 58 -9.97 22.48 -25.20
N CYS A 59 -11.09 21.86 -25.59
CA CYS A 59 -11.31 20.45 -25.30
C CYS A 59 -10.57 19.55 -26.30
N SER A 60 -10.34 18.29 -25.97
CA SER A 60 -9.57 17.34 -26.80
C SER A 60 -10.10 17.16 -28.22
N CYS A 61 -11.42 17.16 -28.39
CA CYS A 61 -12.06 17.02 -29.70
C CYS A 61 -12.19 18.32 -30.48
N GLY A 62 -11.83 19.47 -29.90
CA GLY A 62 -11.91 20.78 -30.54
C GLY A 62 -13.32 21.38 -30.68
N LYS A 63 -14.37 20.76 -30.13
CA LYS A 63 -15.75 21.27 -30.18
C LYS A 63 -15.88 22.59 -29.43
N TYR A 64 -15.28 22.69 -28.27
CA TYR A 64 -15.27 23.90 -27.46
C TYR A 64 -13.87 24.49 -27.44
N LYS A 65 -13.78 25.75 -27.89
CA LYS A 65 -12.55 26.57 -27.93
C LYS A 65 -12.86 27.93 -27.36
N ARG A 66 -11.91 28.55 -26.74
CA ARG A 66 -11.96 29.91 -26.16
C ARG A 66 -12.52 29.94 -24.73
N ILE A 67 -12.12 30.98 -24.02
CA ILE A 67 -12.39 31.26 -22.62
C ILE A 67 -13.89 31.34 -22.27
N ARG A 68 -14.75 31.70 -23.22
CA ARG A 68 -16.21 31.76 -22.99
C ARG A 68 -16.84 30.45 -22.53
N PHE A 69 -16.18 29.31 -22.78
CA PHE A 69 -16.62 28.00 -22.38
C PHE A 69 -15.91 27.48 -21.12
N LYS A 70 -15.24 28.37 -20.36
CA LYS A 70 -14.55 28.02 -19.11
C LYS A 70 -15.45 27.18 -18.19
N GLY A 71 -14.90 26.06 -17.69
CA GLY A 71 -15.59 25.15 -16.77
C GLY A 71 -16.61 24.20 -17.42
N LYS A 72 -16.85 24.34 -18.74
CA LYS A 72 -17.77 23.43 -19.44
C LYS A 72 -17.09 22.10 -19.70
N ILE A 73 -17.77 21.00 -19.34
CA ILE A 73 -17.35 19.65 -19.71
C ILE A 73 -17.91 19.33 -21.09
N CYS A 74 -17.04 18.91 -21.99
CA CYS A 74 -17.46 18.56 -23.36
C CYS A 74 -18.22 17.22 -23.38
N GLU A 75 -19.43 17.22 -23.90
CA GLU A 75 -20.29 16.01 -23.96
C GLU A 75 -19.68 14.92 -24.87
N ARG A 76 -18.85 15.32 -25.86
CA ARG A 76 -18.24 14.40 -26.82
C ARG A 76 -16.98 13.72 -26.27
N CYS A 77 -16.06 14.46 -25.65
CA CYS A 77 -14.77 13.94 -25.21
C CYS A 77 -14.62 13.88 -23.68
N GLY A 78 -15.57 14.46 -22.91
CA GLY A 78 -15.53 14.47 -21.46
C GLY A 78 -14.47 15.39 -20.84
N VAL A 79 -13.75 16.18 -21.64
CA VAL A 79 -12.69 17.07 -21.17
C VAL A 79 -13.27 18.42 -20.75
N GLU A 80 -12.90 18.89 -19.57
CA GLU A 80 -13.26 20.20 -19.07
C GLU A 80 -12.45 21.29 -19.77
N VAL A 81 -13.12 22.37 -20.19
CA VAL A 81 -12.48 23.52 -20.82
C VAL A 81 -11.86 24.41 -19.74
N THR A 82 -10.58 24.26 -19.50
CA THR A 82 -9.81 25.01 -18.49
C THR A 82 -8.38 25.29 -18.99
N ARG A 83 -7.56 25.88 -18.14
CA ARG A 83 -6.14 26.08 -18.45
C ARG A 83 -5.37 24.76 -18.37
N ASN A 84 -4.36 24.61 -19.21
CA ASN A 84 -3.48 23.43 -19.20
C ASN A 84 -2.69 23.28 -17.90
N LYS A 85 -2.50 24.37 -17.12
CA LYS A 85 -1.81 24.38 -15.82
C LYS A 85 -2.41 23.36 -14.84
N VAL A 86 -3.73 23.10 -14.93
CA VAL A 86 -4.40 22.14 -14.05
C VAL A 86 -3.83 20.71 -14.17
N ARG A 87 -3.18 20.38 -15.28
CA ARG A 87 -2.50 19.09 -15.47
C ARG A 87 -1.35 18.85 -14.48
N ARG A 88 -0.80 19.91 -13.88
CA ARG A 88 0.22 19.83 -12.82
C ARG A 88 -0.36 19.77 -11.42
N GLU A 89 -1.65 20.02 -11.28
CA GLU A 89 -2.35 20.13 -10.00
C GLU A 89 -3.29 18.94 -9.77
N ARG A 90 -3.88 18.39 -10.84
CA ARG A 90 -4.83 17.27 -10.75
C ARG A 90 -4.14 15.94 -10.55
N MET A 91 -4.68 15.14 -9.67
CA MET A 91 -4.25 13.78 -9.39
C MET A 91 -5.21 12.77 -10.06
N GLY A 92 -4.65 11.70 -10.57
CA GLY A 92 -5.37 10.48 -10.92
C GLY A 92 -4.86 9.35 -10.04
N HIS A 93 -5.52 8.20 -10.07
CA HIS A 93 -5.07 7.03 -9.34
C HIS A 93 -5.11 5.77 -10.22
N ILE A 94 -4.39 4.77 -9.80
CA ILE A 94 -4.35 3.44 -10.41
C ILE A 94 -4.86 2.46 -9.36
N GLU A 95 -5.90 1.70 -9.68
CA GLU A 95 -6.36 0.59 -8.84
C GLU A 95 -5.43 -0.61 -9.07
N LEU A 96 -4.84 -1.10 -7.98
CA LEU A 96 -3.99 -2.27 -8.05
C LEU A 96 -4.83 -3.55 -8.04
N ALA A 97 -4.40 -4.58 -8.77
CA ALA A 97 -5.08 -5.87 -8.81
C ALA A 97 -4.95 -6.65 -7.50
N ALA A 98 -3.91 -6.39 -6.72
CA ALA A 98 -3.64 -7.00 -5.42
C ALA A 98 -3.01 -5.98 -4.48
N PRO A 99 -3.18 -6.12 -3.14
CA PRO A 99 -2.50 -5.27 -2.17
C PRO A 99 -0.99 -5.36 -2.30
N VAL A 100 -0.30 -4.25 -2.05
CA VAL A 100 1.16 -4.15 -2.09
C VAL A 100 1.69 -3.55 -0.80
N SER A 101 2.69 -4.18 -0.21
CA SER A 101 3.36 -3.66 0.99
C SER A 101 4.16 -2.38 0.71
N HIS A 102 3.98 -1.37 1.57
CA HIS A 102 4.74 -0.13 1.45
C HIS A 102 6.23 -0.36 1.75
N ILE A 103 7.08 0.09 0.85
CA ILE A 103 8.54 -0.13 0.89
C ILE A 103 9.20 0.40 2.18
N TRP A 104 8.70 1.47 2.77
CA TRP A 104 9.24 2.04 4.01
C TRP A 104 9.15 1.10 5.20
N TYR A 105 8.10 0.29 5.27
CA TYR A 105 7.87 -0.67 6.36
C TYR A 105 8.47 -2.04 6.08
N PHE A 106 8.67 -2.35 4.80
CA PHE A 106 9.22 -3.62 4.36
C PHE A 106 10.75 -3.59 4.21
N LYS A 107 11.30 -2.69 3.37
CA LYS A 107 12.75 -2.62 3.05
C LYS A 107 13.55 -1.67 3.95
N GLY A 108 12.93 -1.04 4.93
CA GLY A 108 13.64 -0.26 5.93
C GLY A 108 14.67 -1.10 6.69
N THR A 109 15.74 -0.48 7.16
CA THR A 109 16.71 -1.15 8.03
C THR A 109 16.64 -0.51 9.42
N PRO A 110 16.02 -1.16 10.40
CA PRO A 110 15.38 -2.49 10.39
C PRO A 110 13.98 -2.50 9.73
N SER A 111 13.57 -3.67 9.18
CA SER A 111 12.22 -3.87 8.64
C SER A 111 11.17 -3.83 9.76
N ARG A 112 10.26 -2.86 9.74
CA ARG A 112 9.23 -2.72 10.78
C ARG A 112 8.25 -3.92 10.78
N ILE A 113 7.77 -4.31 9.61
CA ILE A 113 6.91 -5.48 9.45
C ILE A 113 7.62 -6.73 9.97
N GLY A 114 8.89 -6.93 9.58
CA GLY A 114 9.67 -8.08 10.01
C GLY A 114 9.87 -8.12 11.54
N GLN A 115 10.04 -6.96 12.19
CA GLN A 115 10.19 -6.90 13.65
C GLN A 115 8.88 -7.21 14.40
N VAL A 116 7.74 -6.68 13.94
CA VAL A 116 6.44 -6.92 14.55
C VAL A 116 6.04 -8.39 14.40
N LEU A 117 6.18 -8.95 13.19
CA LEU A 117 5.83 -10.35 12.90
C LEU A 117 6.87 -11.38 13.41
N ASP A 118 8.07 -10.92 13.80
CA ASP A 118 9.24 -11.76 14.08
C ASP A 118 9.67 -12.63 12.89
N ILE A 119 9.62 -12.06 11.70
CA ILE A 119 10.03 -12.72 10.46
C ILE A 119 11.30 -12.04 9.94
N SER A 120 12.28 -12.82 9.51
CA SER A 120 13.50 -12.24 8.91
C SER A 120 13.18 -11.52 7.59
N PRO A 121 13.87 -10.41 7.27
CA PRO A 121 13.61 -9.64 6.06
C PRO A 121 13.64 -10.46 4.77
N LYS A 122 14.58 -11.44 4.67
CA LYS A 122 14.68 -12.33 3.52
C LYS A 122 13.43 -13.22 3.37
N ARG A 123 12.97 -13.82 4.47
CA ARG A 123 11.77 -14.66 4.45
C ARG A 123 10.52 -13.85 4.14
N LEU A 124 10.42 -12.64 4.68
CA LEU A 124 9.33 -11.71 4.38
C LEU A 124 9.33 -11.34 2.89
N GLU A 125 10.50 -11.11 2.30
CA GLU A 125 10.64 -10.83 0.86
C GLU A 125 10.16 -12.00 0.01
N GLU A 126 10.53 -13.23 0.36
CA GLU A 126 10.09 -14.44 -0.34
C GLU A 126 8.56 -14.60 -0.36
N VAL A 127 7.88 -14.23 0.71
CA VAL A 127 6.41 -14.26 0.78
C VAL A 127 5.80 -13.12 -0.04
N LEU A 128 6.28 -11.89 0.11
CA LEU A 128 5.74 -10.71 -0.56
C LEU A 128 5.90 -10.76 -2.09
N TYR A 129 6.97 -11.43 -2.57
CA TYR A 129 7.22 -11.62 -4.01
C TYR A 129 6.68 -12.95 -4.56
N PHE A 130 5.72 -13.57 -3.87
CA PHE A 130 5.03 -14.78 -4.32
C PHE A 130 5.95 -15.97 -4.61
N THR A 131 7.05 -16.11 -3.84
CA THR A 131 8.00 -17.23 -3.99
C THR A 131 7.70 -18.34 -2.99
N LYS A 132 7.15 -18.00 -1.82
CA LYS A 132 6.82 -18.96 -0.75
C LYS A 132 5.48 -18.63 -0.10
N TYR A 133 4.87 -19.67 0.47
CA TYR A 133 3.64 -19.56 1.25
C TYR A 133 3.95 -19.23 2.71
N ILE A 134 3.06 -18.52 3.37
CA ILE A 134 3.08 -18.31 4.81
C ILE A 134 1.78 -18.87 5.42
N VAL A 135 1.92 -19.63 6.48
CA VAL A 135 0.76 -20.19 7.21
C VAL A 135 0.09 -19.07 8.00
N VAL A 136 -1.14 -18.75 7.62
CA VAL A 136 -1.99 -17.76 8.29
C VAL A 136 -2.75 -18.46 9.43
N ASP A 137 -3.41 -19.57 9.12
CA ASP A 137 -4.11 -20.41 10.10
C ASP A 137 -3.58 -21.85 10.01
N PRO A 138 -3.00 -22.39 11.09
CA PRO A 138 -2.49 -23.75 11.09
C PRO A 138 -3.57 -24.83 11.26
N GLY A 139 -4.81 -24.46 11.69
CA GLY A 139 -5.86 -25.44 11.99
C GLY A 139 -5.39 -26.56 12.93
N ASP A 140 -5.94 -27.77 12.74
CA ASP A 140 -5.59 -28.97 13.53
C ASP A 140 -4.40 -29.74 12.89
N THR A 141 -3.38 -29.03 12.39
CA THR A 141 -2.23 -29.62 11.72
C THR A 141 -0.94 -29.48 12.53
N VAL A 142 0.11 -30.14 12.10
CA VAL A 142 1.48 -30.03 12.69
C VAL A 142 2.17 -28.70 12.35
N LEU A 143 1.54 -27.85 11.53
CA LEU A 143 2.08 -26.57 11.12
C LEU A 143 2.01 -25.55 12.26
N THR A 144 2.90 -24.58 12.22
CA THR A 144 2.88 -23.45 13.16
C THR A 144 2.50 -22.17 12.43
N LYS A 145 1.78 -21.29 13.11
CA LYS A 145 1.44 -19.96 12.59
C LYS A 145 2.69 -19.20 12.19
N LYS A 146 2.65 -18.49 11.05
CA LYS A 146 3.79 -17.78 10.44
C LYS A 146 4.91 -18.69 9.90
N GLN A 147 4.68 -20.01 9.84
CA GLN A 147 5.62 -20.91 9.18
C GLN A 147 5.66 -20.63 7.69
N ILE A 148 6.86 -20.64 7.10
CA ILE A 148 7.04 -20.41 5.67
C ILE A 148 7.28 -21.74 5.00
N LEU A 149 6.48 -22.02 3.97
CA LEU A 149 6.49 -23.24 3.19
C LEU A 149 6.96 -22.96 1.78
N THR A 150 7.77 -23.86 1.23
CA THR A 150 8.05 -23.89 -0.20
C THR A 150 6.84 -24.46 -0.96
N GLU A 151 6.80 -24.28 -2.26
CA GLU A 151 5.73 -24.80 -3.11
C GLU A 151 5.56 -26.33 -2.95
N LYS A 152 6.67 -27.08 -2.84
CA LYS A 152 6.64 -28.53 -2.60
C LYS A 152 6.06 -28.88 -1.23
N GLU A 153 6.56 -28.24 -0.19
CA GLU A 153 6.06 -28.46 1.17
C GLU A 153 4.57 -28.09 1.28
N TYR A 154 4.14 -27.03 0.61
CA TYR A 154 2.72 -26.66 0.56
C TYR A 154 1.88 -27.73 -0.14
N ALA A 155 2.34 -28.27 -1.29
CA ALA A 155 1.66 -29.35 -1.99
C ALA A 155 1.58 -30.64 -1.14
N ASP A 156 2.69 -31.02 -0.50
CA ASP A 156 2.75 -32.20 0.39
C ASP A 156 1.80 -32.05 1.61
N MET A 157 1.71 -30.83 2.18
CA MET A 157 0.82 -30.57 3.31
C MET A 157 -0.63 -30.54 2.85
N ARG A 158 -0.94 -29.99 1.68
CA ARG A 158 -2.28 -29.97 1.12
C ARG A 158 -2.78 -31.39 0.76
N GLU A 159 -1.89 -32.26 0.32
CA GLU A 159 -2.24 -33.67 0.09
C GLU A 159 -2.57 -34.42 1.38
N ARG A 160 -1.92 -34.05 2.50
CA ARG A 160 -2.12 -34.71 3.82
C ARG A 160 -3.29 -34.19 4.61
N TYR A 161 -3.52 -32.88 4.59
CA TYR A 161 -4.44 -32.17 5.46
C TYR A 161 -5.57 -31.46 4.70
N GLU A 162 -5.59 -31.56 3.37
CA GLU A 162 -6.59 -30.93 2.48
C GLU A 162 -6.81 -29.44 2.81
N ASP A 163 -7.99 -29.08 3.32
CA ASP A 163 -8.36 -27.70 3.65
C ASP A 163 -8.32 -27.37 5.16
N ASP A 164 -7.70 -28.24 5.98
CA ASP A 164 -7.63 -28.05 7.44
C ASP A 164 -6.68 -26.90 7.85
N PHE A 165 -5.86 -26.38 6.96
CA PHE A 165 -5.00 -25.24 7.19
C PHE A 165 -5.10 -24.22 6.08
N ARG A 166 -4.75 -22.97 6.40
CA ARG A 166 -4.70 -21.90 5.42
C ARG A 166 -3.31 -21.30 5.34
N ALA A 167 -2.71 -21.35 4.14
CA ALA A 167 -1.44 -20.71 3.82
C ALA A 167 -1.59 -19.94 2.52
N GLU A 168 -1.09 -18.72 2.51
CA GLU A 168 -1.25 -17.78 1.40
C GLU A 168 0.07 -17.11 1.05
N MET A 169 0.10 -16.39 -0.07
CA MET A 169 1.25 -15.62 -0.55
C MET A 169 0.90 -14.14 -0.67
N GLY A 170 1.95 -13.31 -0.69
CA GLY A 170 1.79 -11.89 -1.00
C GLY A 170 1.48 -11.01 0.20
N ALA A 171 1.14 -9.75 -0.08
CA ALA A 171 0.91 -8.74 0.94
C ALA A 171 -0.40 -8.94 1.70
N GLU A 172 -1.38 -9.62 1.12
CA GLU A 172 -2.67 -9.88 1.74
C GLU A 172 -2.55 -10.78 2.98
N ALA A 173 -1.80 -11.88 2.85
CA ALA A 173 -1.48 -12.76 3.98
C ALA A 173 -0.75 -12.00 5.11
N ILE A 174 0.20 -11.14 4.75
CA ILE A 174 0.94 -10.33 5.72
C ILE A 174 0.01 -9.30 6.40
N LYS A 175 -0.91 -8.70 5.67
CA LYS A 175 -1.93 -7.79 6.22
C LYS A 175 -2.79 -8.48 7.24
N GLU A 176 -3.31 -9.66 6.94
CA GLU A 176 -4.15 -10.44 7.84
C GLU A 176 -3.41 -10.76 9.14
N LEU A 177 -2.17 -11.28 9.03
CA LEU A 177 -1.32 -11.54 10.19
C LEU A 177 -1.03 -10.29 11.04
N LEU A 178 -0.91 -9.11 10.42
CA LEU A 178 -0.72 -7.85 11.15
C LEU A 178 -1.99 -7.38 11.83
N CYS A 179 -3.16 -7.54 11.19
CA CYS A 179 -4.45 -7.15 11.75
C CYS A 179 -4.85 -7.98 12.98
N GLU A 180 -4.37 -9.21 13.07
CA GLU A 180 -4.63 -10.09 14.22
C GLU A 180 -3.77 -9.77 15.46
N ILE A 181 -2.68 -9.00 15.29
CA ILE A 181 -1.78 -8.68 16.39
C ILE A 181 -2.38 -7.58 17.27
N ASP A 182 -2.53 -7.90 18.53
CA ASP A 182 -2.78 -6.95 19.61
C ASP A 182 -1.43 -6.42 20.12
N LEU A 183 -1.14 -5.15 19.85
CA LEU A 183 0.14 -4.54 20.19
C LEU A 183 0.37 -4.42 21.68
N ASP A 184 -0.68 -4.22 22.47
CA ASP A 184 -0.59 -4.12 23.93
C ASP A 184 -0.17 -5.46 24.53
N LYS A 185 -0.85 -6.53 24.16
CA LYS A 185 -0.51 -7.89 24.61
C LYS A 185 0.89 -8.28 24.18
N LEU A 186 1.25 -8.01 22.91
CA LEU A 186 2.59 -8.30 22.40
C LEU A 186 3.66 -7.52 23.18
N SER A 187 3.40 -6.27 23.55
CA SER A 187 4.32 -5.47 24.36
C SER A 187 4.52 -6.06 25.76
N GLU A 188 3.45 -6.53 26.39
CA GLU A 188 3.52 -7.17 27.71
C GLU A 188 4.27 -8.53 27.67
N GLU A 189 4.00 -9.34 26.66
CA GLU A 189 4.71 -10.61 26.43
C GLU A 189 6.21 -10.38 26.24
N LEU A 190 6.59 -9.42 25.40
CA LEU A 190 7.99 -9.09 25.16
C LEU A 190 8.69 -8.54 26.40
N LYS A 191 8.00 -7.79 27.26
CA LYS A 191 8.53 -7.33 28.55
C LYS A 191 8.79 -8.50 29.49
N LYS A 192 7.87 -9.46 29.60
CA LYS A 192 8.05 -10.68 30.40
C LYS A 192 9.22 -11.51 29.88
N GLU A 193 9.30 -11.76 28.59
CA GLU A 193 10.43 -12.46 27.98
C GLU A 193 11.79 -11.76 28.24
N LEU A 194 11.80 -10.44 28.31
CA LEU A 194 13.01 -9.66 28.62
C LEU A 194 13.46 -9.84 30.06
N GLU A 195 12.54 -9.96 31.01
CA GLU A 195 12.85 -10.24 32.43
C GLU A 195 13.47 -11.62 32.59
N ASP A 196 12.95 -12.63 31.88
CA ASP A 196 13.43 -14.01 31.94
C ASP A 196 14.73 -14.24 31.16
N THR A 197 15.08 -13.33 30.24
CA THR A 197 16.23 -13.52 29.33
C THR A 197 17.51 -12.90 29.92
N GLN A 198 18.53 -13.73 30.12
CA GLN A 198 19.88 -13.28 30.51
C GLN A 198 20.54 -12.42 29.41
N GLN A 199 21.62 -11.73 29.78
CA GLN A 199 22.36 -10.88 28.83
C GLN A 199 22.89 -11.67 27.62
N GLY A 200 22.73 -11.12 26.41
CA GLY A 200 23.20 -11.75 25.18
C GLY A 200 22.51 -11.20 23.93
N GLN A 201 22.83 -11.76 22.79
CA GLN A 201 22.27 -11.35 21.51
C GLN A 201 20.73 -11.47 21.45
N LYS A 202 20.17 -12.48 22.14
CA LYS A 202 18.72 -12.68 22.24
C LYS A 202 18.05 -11.48 22.92
N ARG A 203 18.63 -11.00 24.04
CA ARG A 203 18.10 -9.81 24.74
C ARG A 203 18.14 -8.55 23.86
N VAL A 204 19.21 -8.35 23.09
CA VAL A 204 19.32 -7.22 22.18
C VAL A 204 18.25 -7.30 21.07
N LYS A 205 17.96 -8.50 20.55
CA LYS A 205 16.91 -8.71 19.55
C LYS A 205 15.52 -8.39 20.14
N LEU A 206 15.24 -8.86 21.35
CA LEU A 206 13.98 -8.59 22.04
C LEU A 206 13.80 -7.11 22.36
N LEU A 207 14.84 -6.40 22.79
CA LEU A 207 14.82 -4.94 23.01
C LEU A 207 14.49 -4.19 21.74
N LYS A 208 15.13 -4.51 20.62
CA LYS A 208 14.84 -3.89 19.31
C LYS A 208 13.41 -4.17 18.85
N ARG A 209 12.88 -5.36 19.14
CA ARG A 209 11.51 -5.73 18.81
C ARG A 209 10.51 -4.97 19.67
N LEU A 210 10.74 -4.90 20.98
CA LEU A 210 9.92 -4.13 21.91
C LEU A 210 9.90 -2.62 21.55
N ASP A 211 11.05 -2.05 21.21
CA ASP A 211 11.13 -0.66 20.73
C ASP A 211 10.30 -0.43 19.47
N ALA A 212 10.37 -1.36 18.50
CA ALA A 212 9.55 -1.28 17.28
C ALA A 212 8.06 -1.36 17.58
N VAL A 213 7.62 -2.25 18.48
CA VAL A 213 6.21 -2.41 18.88
C VAL A 213 5.73 -1.16 19.63
N SER A 214 6.49 -0.66 20.59
CA SER A 214 6.14 0.54 21.36
C SER A 214 6.07 1.78 20.47
N TYR A 215 6.97 1.92 19.51
CA TYR A 215 6.94 3.02 18.55
C TYR A 215 5.72 2.95 17.62
N THR A 216 5.34 1.74 17.21
CA THR A 216 4.14 1.50 16.41
C THR A 216 2.89 1.83 17.20
N HIS A 217 2.84 1.46 18.48
CA HIS A 217 1.73 1.76 19.39
C HIS A 217 1.55 3.26 19.61
N LEU A 218 2.61 4.03 19.82
CA LEU A 218 2.55 5.49 19.98
C LEU A 218 2.05 6.22 18.71
N ARG A 219 2.14 5.58 17.54
CA ARG A 219 1.66 6.09 16.26
C ARG A 219 0.46 5.30 15.72
N ALA A 220 -0.07 4.35 16.47
CA ALA A 220 -0.90 3.24 16.00
C ALA A 220 -2.23 3.62 15.35
N HIS A 221 -2.78 4.79 15.62
CA HIS A 221 -4.03 5.17 14.97
C HIS A 221 -3.91 5.45 13.47
N GLU A 222 -2.69 5.50 12.92
CA GLU A 222 -2.47 5.87 11.51
C GLU A 222 -1.61 4.89 10.71
N THR A 223 -0.81 4.05 11.37
CA THR A 223 0.25 3.30 10.68
C THR A 223 -0.19 1.89 10.29
N LEU A 224 -0.99 1.20 11.09
CA LEU A 224 -1.44 -0.17 10.79
C LEU A 224 -2.47 -0.23 9.67
N MET A 225 -3.34 0.75 9.54
CA MET A 225 -4.30 0.83 8.42
C MET A 225 -3.64 1.19 7.08
N ASN A 226 -2.42 1.73 7.10
CA ASN A 226 -1.70 2.19 5.90
C ASN A 226 -0.53 1.28 5.50
N ILE A 227 -0.34 0.13 6.16
CA ILE A 227 0.77 -0.80 5.90
C ILE A 227 0.51 -1.69 4.68
N VAL A 228 -0.71 -1.67 4.14
CA VAL A 228 -1.08 -2.48 2.95
C VAL A 228 -1.72 -1.62 1.89
#